data_5b439a7e9606d87bef71a36ae0b51f4d
#
_entry.id   5b439a7e9606d87bef71a36ae0b51f4d
#
_cell.length_a   1.000
_cell.length_b   1.000
_cell.length_c   1.000
_cell.angle_alpha   90.00
_cell.angle_beta   90.00
_cell.angle_gamma   90.00
#
_symmetry.space_group_name_H-M   'P 1'
#
loop_
_entity.id
_entity.type
_entity.pdbx_description
1 polymer ?
#
loop_
_entity_poly.entity_id
_entity_poly.type
_entity_poly.pdbx_seq_one_letter_code
_entity_poly.pdbx_strand_id
1 'polypeptide(L)'
;MIKDVFTWLDGSVSDEIRMSAALDIVRQFEGHATGLFFSVLPPPPAPIEGDLTGALGIAALMDQARASGDKMEKTIVDRLKRYGVAIELRRFDVLRSDIADVAAREARCADAFVLIRPNGSQDPDRLVEGILFGSGRHILLVPEVERPKSIVFNRILVAWNASRESTRAVAEAMPYLRIAKDVSVVMVTEEPRKQMEGSVGDAIKKHLKHHGVAAELHRVKCRNGNVGETLLAEAKKARSD
;
A
#
# COMPACT_ATOMS: atom_id res chain seq x y z
N MET A 1 -0.71 -4.40 16.26
CA MET A 1 -1.27 -5.66 15.72
C MET A 1 -2.03 -5.28 14.46
N ILE A 2 -1.92 -6.05 13.38
CA ILE A 2 -2.65 -5.78 12.12
C ILE A 2 -3.96 -6.54 12.18
N LYS A 3 -5.09 -5.84 12.10
CA LYS A 3 -6.43 -6.46 12.09
C LYS A 3 -7.25 -6.08 10.87
N ASP A 4 -7.15 -4.85 10.41
CA ASP A 4 -7.92 -4.36 9.28
C ASP A 4 -6.99 -4.07 8.10
N VAL A 5 -7.10 -4.87 7.05
CA VAL A 5 -6.29 -4.77 5.84
C VAL A 5 -7.17 -4.34 4.68
N PHE A 6 -6.89 -3.16 4.15
CA PHE A 6 -7.66 -2.61 3.03
C PHE A 6 -6.90 -2.77 1.73
N THR A 7 -7.64 -2.90 0.63
CA THR A 7 -7.08 -2.86 -0.73
C THR A 7 -8.07 -2.22 -1.70
N TRP A 8 -7.55 -1.71 -2.81
CA TRP A 8 -8.36 -1.19 -3.90
C TRP A 8 -8.71 -2.31 -4.88
N LEU A 9 -9.97 -2.35 -5.32
CA LEU A 9 -10.49 -3.27 -6.32
C LEU A 9 -11.15 -2.48 -7.45
N ASP A 10 -10.81 -2.81 -8.70
CA ASP A 10 -11.30 -2.13 -9.90
C ASP A 10 -11.89 -3.10 -10.95
N GLY A 11 -11.96 -4.39 -10.61
CA GLY A 11 -12.46 -5.42 -11.51
C GLY A 11 -11.41 -5.94 -12.51
N SER A 12 -10.19 -5.39 -12.50
CA SER A 12 -9.10 -5.86 -13.36
C SER A 12 -8.54 -7.21 -12.91
N VAL A 13 -7.62 -7.76 -13.69
CA VAL A 13 -6.88 -8.98 -13.31
C VAL A 13 -5.94 -8.72 -12.13
N SER A 14 -5.53 -7.50 -11.93
CA SER A 14 -4.65 -7.08 -10.84
C SER A 14 -5.31 -7.18 -9.46
N ASP A 15 -6.64 -7.29 -9.40
CA ASP A 15 -7.37 -7.56 -8.15
C ASP A 15 -6.92 -8.86 -7.49
N GLU A 16 -6.57 -9.88 -8.28
CA GLU A 16 -6.10 -11.16 -7.75
C GLU A 16 -4.77 -11.01 -6.99
N ILE A 17 -3.87 -10.18 -7.50
CA ILE A 17 -2.59 -9.90 -6.85
C ILE A 17 -2.82 -9.16 -5.54
N ARG A 18 -3.62 -8.09 -5.58
CA ARG A 18 -3.95 -7.26 -4.42
C ARG A 18 -4.64 -8.06 -3.32
N MET A 19 -5.67 -8.81 -3.69
CA MET A 19 -6.42 -9.64 -2.75
C MET A 19 -5.58 -10.78 -2.16
N SER A 20 -4.79 -11.48 -2.99
CA SER A 20 -3.90 -12.53 -2.50
C SER A 20 -2.96 -11.98 -1.44
N ALA A 21 -2.34 -10.83 -1.72
CA ALA A 21 -1.45 -10.16 -0.78
C ALA A 21 -2.15 -9.73 0.52
N ALA A 22 -3.34 -9.12 0.42
CA ALA A 22 -4.13 -8.73 1.57
C ALA A 22 -4.52 -9.94 2.43
N LEU A 23 -4.95 -11.03 1.80
CA LEU A 23 -5.33 -12.26 2.50
C LEU A 23 -4.15 -12.97 3.16
N ASP A 24 -2.94 -12.89 2.58
CA ASP A 24 -1.74 -13.44 3.22
C ASP A 24 -1.43 -12.69 4.52
N ILE A 25 -1.59 -11.36 4.56
CA ILE A 25 -1.46 -10.57 5.78
C ILE A 25 -2.55 -10.95 6.78
N VAL A 26 -3.80 -10.99 6.32
CA VAL A 26 -4.95 -11.36 7.16
C VAL A 26 -4.75 -12.72 7.83
N ARG A 27 -4.25 -13.72 7.10
CA ARG A 27 -3.98 -15.06 7.66
C ARG A 27 -2.87 -15.04 8.72
N GLN A 28 -1.81 -14.26 8.50
CA GLN A 28 -0.69 -14.18 9.44
C GLN A 28 -1.04 -13.44 10.74
N PHE A 29 -1.99 -12.51 10.68
CA PHE A 29 -2.35 -11.66 11.83
C PHE A 29 -3.76 -11.92 12.35
N GLU A 30 -4.49 -12.91 11.79
CA GLU A 30 -5.90 -13.21 12.16
C GLU A 30 -6.78 -11.96 12.07
N GLY A 31 -6.71 -11.27 10.94
CA GLY A 31 -7.37 -10.00 10.67
C GLY A 31 -8.56 -10.15 9.72
N HIS A 32 -8.99 -9.03 9.16
CA HIS A 32 -10.09 -8.90 8.21
C HIS A 32 -9.60 -8.16 6.96
N ALA A 33 -10.14 -8.56 5.80
CA ALA A 33 -9.86 -7.88 4.53
C ALA A 33 -11.07 -7.07 4.08
N THR A 34 -10.83 -5.85 3.64
CA THR A 34 -11.84 -4.98 3.04
C THR A 34 -11.36 -4.50 1.67
N GLY A 35 -12.16 -4.75 0.63
CA GLY A 35 -11.96 -4.18 -0.70
C GLY A 35 -12.68 -2.86 -0.83
N LEU A 36 -12.00 -1.82 -1.33
CA LEU A 36 -12.62 -0.55 -1.70
C LEU A 36 -12.82 -0.53 -3.21
N PHE A 37 -14.05 -0.35 -3.64
CA PHE A 37 -14.40 -0.21 -5.04
C PHE A 37 -14.90 1.21 -5.32
N PHE A 38 -14.23 1.92 -6.23
CA PHE A 38 -14.60 3.26 -6.65
C PHE A 38 -15.31 3.19 -8.02
N SER A 39 -16.61 3.38 -8.01
CA SER A 39 -17.43 3.53 -9.21
C SER A 39 -17.34 5.00 -9.67
N VAL A 40 -16.65 5.21 -10.80
CA VAL A 40 -16.35 6.57 -11.28
C VAL A 40 -17.58 7.17 -11.96
N LEU A 41 -18.06 8.27 -11.41
CA LEU A 41 -19.10 9.10 -12.01
C LEU A 41 -18.49 10.09 -13.02
N PRO A 42 -19.21 10.41 -14.09
CA PRO A 42 -18.79 11.48 -15.00
C PRO A 42 -18.79 12.84 -14.28
N PRO A 43 -17.87 13.74 -14.62
CA PRO A 43 -17.89 15.09 -14.08
C PRO A 43 -19.18 15.81 -14.48
N PRO A 44 -19.75 16.66 -13.60
CA PRO A 44 -20.87 17.48 -13.96
C PRO A 44 -20.45 18.43 -15.11
N PRO A 45 -21.25 18.58 -16.17
CA PRO A 45 -20.96 19.53 -17.24
C PRO A 45 -20.99 20.96 -16.72
N ALA A 46 -20.29 21.82 -17.41
CA ALA A 46 -20.38 23.25 -17.14
C ALA A 46 -21.84 23.73 -17.31
N PRO A 47 -22.36 24.51 -16.37
CA PRO A 47 -23.71 25.03 -16.47
C PRO A 47 -23.83 25.93 -17.71
N ILE A 48 -24.76 25.59 -18.61
CA ILE A 48 -25.16 26.44 -19.75
C ILE A 48 -26.55 27.00 -19.41
N GLU A 49 -26.63 28.29 -19.25
CA GLU A 49 -27.92 28.94 -18.95
C GLU A 49 -28.96 28.62 -20.04
N GLY A 50 -30.10 28.06 -19.60
CA GLY A 50 -31.26 27.78 -20.47
C GLY A 50 -31.26 26.43 -21.18
N ASP A 51 -30.28 25.54 -20.96
CA ASP A 51 -30.22 24.22 -21.60
C ASP A 51 -30.89 23.10 -20.76
N LEU A 52 -32.22 22.95 -20.96
CA LEU A 52 -32.97 21.84 -20.36
C LEU A 52 -32.64 20.50 -21.01
N THR A 53 -32.15 20.45 -22.25
CA THR A 53 -31.78 19.21 -22.93
C THR A 53 -30.44 18.67 -22.41
N GLY A 54 -29.52 19.54 -22.01
CA GLY A 54 -28.28 19.17 -21.33
C GLY A 54 -28.53 18.45 -19.98
N ALA A 55 -29.52 18.91 -19.21
CA ALA A 55 -29.86 18.29 -17.91
C ALA A 55 -30.37 16.85 -18.07
N LEU A 56 -31.18 16.54 -19.10
CA LEU A 56 -31.64 15.17 -19.37
C LEU A 56 -30.49 14.26 -19.83
N GLY A 57 -29.57 14.78 -20.65
CA GLY A 57 -28.38 14.07 -21.09
C GLY A 57 -27.46 13.71 -19.93
N ILE A 58 -27.33 14.61 -18.95
CA ILE A 58 -26.53 14.36 -17.74
C ILE A 58 -27.12 13.21 -16.89
N ALA A 59 -28.45 13.26 -16.67
CA ALA A 59 -29.14 12.22 -15.91
C ALA A 59 -28.89 10.84 -16.53
N ALA A 60 -29.03 10.73 -17.87
CA ALA A 60 -28.78 9.50 -18.59
C ALA A 60 -27.32 9.01 -18.47
N LEU A 61 -26.35 9.92 -18.52
CA LEU A 61 -24.93 9.58 -18.32
C LEU A 61 -24.65 9.09 -16.89
N MET A 62 -25.24 9.73 -15.88
CA MET A 62 -25.14 9.30 -14.49
C MET A 62 -25.76 7.93 -14.27
N ASP A 63 -26.94 7.66 -14.84
CA ASP A 63 -27.60 6.35 -14.73
C ASP A 63 -26.78 5.27 -15.44
N GLN A 64 -26.20 5.57 -16.59
CA GLN A 64 -25.29 4.64 -17.28
C GLN A 64 -24.03 4.36 -16.47
N ALA A 65 -23.44 5.36 -15.84
CA ALA A 65 -22.25 5.19 -14.98
C ALA A 65 -22.58 4.32 -13.76
N ARG A 66 -23.72 4.56 -13.10
CA ARG A 66 -24.19 3.73 -11.98
C ARG A 66 -24.44 2.29 -12.39
N ALA A 67 -25.15 2.06 -13.51
CA ALA A 67 -25.39 0.73 -14.03
C ALA A 67 -24.10 -0.01 -14.40
N SER A 68 -23.08 0.70 -14.88
CA SER A 68 -21.74 0.14 -15.11
C SER A 68 -21.06 -0.22 -13.80
N GLY A 69 -21.18 0.62 -12.78
CA GLY A 69 -20.71 0.36 -11.43
C GLY A 69 -21.37 -0.89 -10.83
N ASP A 70 -22.68 -1.03 -10.98
CA ASP A 70 -23.43 -2.21 -10.47
C ASP A 70 -22.94 -3.52 -11.11
N LYS A 71 -22.67 -3.51 -12.41
CA LYS A 71 -22.13 -4.68 -13.12
C LYS A 71 -20.71 -5.03 -12.62
N MET A 72 -19.88 -4.00 -12.41
CA MET A 72 -18.52 -4.20 -11.93
C MET A 72 -18.50 -4.70 -10.49
N GLU A 73 -19.31 -4.11 -9.61
CA GLU A 73 -19.47 -4.55 -8.23
C GLU A 73 -19.86 -6.03 -8.17
N LYS A 74 -20.86 -6.45 -8.95
CA LYS A 74 -21.26 -7.86 -9.05
C LYS A 74 -20.10 -8.75 -9.49
N THR A 75 -19.31 -8.31 -10.48
CA THR A 75 -18.14 -9.05 -10.96
C THR A 75 -17.10 -9.21 -9.84
N ILE A 76 -16.83 -8.14 -9.09
CA ILE A 76 -15.89 -8.17 -7.95
C ILE A 76 -16.42 -9.10 -6.88
N VAL A 77 -17.67 -8.96 -6.46
CA VAL A 77 -18.31 -9.83 -5.45
C VAL A 77 -18.22 -11.31 -5.83
N ASP A 78 -18.50 -11.67 -7.08
CA ASP A 78 -18.44 -13.06 -7.55
C ASP A 78 -16.99 -13.59 -7.57
N ARG A 79 -15.99 -12.73 -7.80
CA ARG A 79 -14.56 -13.09 -7.63
C ARG A 79 -14.20 -13.28 -6.16
N LEU A 80 -14.65 -12.39 -5.28
CA LEU A 80 -14.36 -12.46 -3.84
C LEU A 80 -14.86 -13.73 -3.20
N LYS A 81 -16.04 -14.24 -3.62
CA LYS A 81 -16.59 -15.53 -3.15
C LYS A 81 -15.65 -16.72 -3.36
N ARG A 82 -14.76 -16.67 -4.37
CA ARG A 82 -13.82 -17.75 -4.69
C ARG A 82 -12.74 -17.94 -3.64
N TYR A 83 -12.47 -16.93 -2.83
CA TYR A 83 -11.45 -17.02 -1.78
C TYR A 83 -11.89 -17.83 -0.56
N GLY A 84 -13.19 -18.14 -0.42
CA GLY A 84 -13.73 -18.99 0.67
C GLY A 84 -13.61 -18.35 2.07
N VAL A 85 -13.34 -17.06 2.14
CA VAL A 85 -13.29 -16.27 3.37
C VAL A 85 -14.17 -15.04 3.24
N ALA A 86 -14.68 -14.55 4.37
CA ALA A 86 -15.47 -13.33 4.38
C ALA A 86 -14.59 -12.12 4.07
N ILE A 87 -14.92 -11.41 3.00
CA ILE A 87 -14.26 -10.17 2.58
C ILE A 87 -15.34 -9.12 2.45
N GLU A 88 -15.18 -8.01 3.15
CA GLU A 88 -16.08 -6.88 3.02
C GLU A 88 -15.76 -6.12 1.71
N LEU A 89 -16.79 -5.73 0.96
CA LEU A 89 -16.65 -4.83 -0.17
C LEU A 89 -17.39 -3.53 0.15
N ARG A 90 -16.66 -2.41 0.08
CA ARG A 90 -17.23 -1.06 0.21
C ARG A 90 -17.18 -0.37 -1.14
N ARG A 91 -18.34 0.05 -1.64
CA ARG A 91 -18.47 0.82 -2.87
C ARG A 91 -18.63 2.30 -2.58
N PHE A 92 -17.99 3.11 -3.41
CA PHE A 92 -18.09 4.57 -3.42
C PHE A 92 -18.35 5.04 -4.84
N ASP A 93 -19.47 5.72 -5.07
CA ASP A 93 -19.77 6.40 -6.31
C ASP A 93 -19.17 7.80 -6.24
N VAL A 94 -18.06 8.04 -6.93
CA VAL A 94 -17.22 9.23 -6.76
C VAL A 94 -16.74 9.81 -8.09
N LEU A 95 -16.39 11.08 -8.11
CA LEU A 95 -15.64 11.66 -9.21
C LEU A 95 -14.20 11.11 -9.20
N ARG A 96 -13.59 11.00 -10.37
CA ARG A 96 -12.18 10.54 -10.47
C ARG A 96 -11.21 11.38 -9.62
N SER A 97 -11.46 12.70 -9.51
CA SER A 97 -10.69 13.61 -8.66
C SER A 97 -10.70 13.25 -7.20
N ASP A 98 -11.76 12.63 -6.70
CA ASP A 98 -12.05 12.46 -5.28
C ASP A 98 -11.60 11.09 -4.75
N ILE A 99 -11.19 10.17 -5.66
CA ILE A 99 -10.81 8.79 -5.30
C ILE A 99 -9.71 8.78 -4.23
N ALA A 100 -8.66 9.58 -4.42
CA ALA A 100 -7.53 9.61 -3.51
C ALA A 100 -7.92 10.09 -2.10
N ASP A 101 -8.77 11.12 -2.02
CA ASP A 101 -9.26 11.68 -0.76
C ASP A 101 -10.20 10.71 -0.03
N VAL A 102 -11.10 10.05 -0.77
CA VAL A 102 -12.00 9.04 -0.20
C VAL A 102 -11.20 7.84 0.29
N ALA A 103 -10.26 7.34 -0.52
CA ALA A 103 -9.39 6.23 -0.13
C ALA A 103 -8.55 6.56 1.11
N ALA A 104 -7.97 7.77 1.18
CA ALA A 104 -7.22 8.23 2.34
C ALA A 104 -8.08 8.29 3.61
N ARG A 105 -9.32 8.77 3.49
CA ARG A 105 -10.27 8.83 4.60
C ARG A 105 -10.62 7.44 5.12
N GLU A 106 -10.94 6.49 4.22
CA GLU A 106 -11.23 5.11 4.59
C GLU A 106 -10.01 4.42 5.21
N ALA A 107 -8.81 4.65 4.66
CA ALA A 107 -7.57 4.08 5.15
C ALA A 107 -7.22 4.50 6.59
N ARG A 108 -7.77 5.60 7.12
CA ARG A 108 -7.58 6.00 8.52
C ARG A 108 -8.09 4.97 9.53
N CYS A 109 -9.09 4.18 9.13
CA CYS A 109 -9.65 3.09 9.93
C CYS A 109 -9.02 1.73 9.62
N ALA A 110 -8.03 1.65 8.71
CA ALA A 110 -7.27 0.44 8.44
C ALA A 110 -5.98 0.40 9.26
N ASP A 111 -5.39 -0.79 9.42
CA ASP A 111 -4.02 -0.95 9.93
C ASP A 111 -3.00 -0.94 8.80
N ALA A 112 -3.36 -1.50 7.63
CA ALA A 112 -2.52 -1.56 6.45
C ALA A 112 -3.34 -1.37 5.17
N PHE A 113 -2.75 -0.76 4.15
CA PHE A 113 -3.34 -0.68 2.82
C PHE A 113 -2.43 -1.40 1.81
N VAL A 114 -3.00 -2.34 1.04
CA VAL A 114 -2.26 -3.11 0.04
C VAL A 114 -2.54 -2.54 -1.34
N LEU A 115 -1.50 -2.19 -2.06
CA LEU A 115 -1.57 -1.73 -3.45
C LEU A 115 -0.50 -2.41 -4.31
N ILE A 116 -0.71 -2.43 -5.60
CA ILE A 116 0.35 -2.78 -6.55
C ILE A 116 1.30 -1.59 -6.67
N ARG A 117 2.59 -1.90 -6.78
CA ARG A 117 3.61 -0.88 -7.02
C ARG A 117 3.27 -0.10 -8.30
N PRO A 118 3.16 1.23 -8.23
CA PRO A 118 2.89 2.06 -9.39
C PRO A 118 3.95 1.86 -10.49
N ASN A 119 3.49 1.91 -11.73
CA ASN A 119 4.34 1.77 -12.92
C ASN A 119 4.47 3.06 -13.74
N GLY A 120 4.13 4.21 -13.14
CA GLY A 120 4.14 5.53 -13.76
C GLY A 120 2.80 5.92 -14.41
N SER A 121 1.73 5.16 -14.20
CA SER A 121 0.37 5.56 -14.60
C SER A 121 -0.23 6.52 -13.56
N GLN A 122 -0.92 7.56 -14.03
CA GLN A 122 -1.35 8.69 -13.16
C GLN A 122 -2.30 8.29 -12.01
N ASP A 123 -3.25 7.39 -12.23
CA ASP A 123 -4.28 7.08 -11.23
C ASP A 123 -3.73 6.27 -10.03
N PRO A 124 -2.96 5.19 -10.24
CA PRO A 124 -2.33 4.48 -9.12
C PRO A 124 -1.33 5.32 -8.34
N ASP A 125 -0.57 6.20 -9.02
CA ASP A 125 0.39 7.10 -8.36
C ASP A 125 -0.34 8.05 -7.40
N ARG A 126 -1.42 8.69 -7.86
CA ARG A 126 -2.25 9.59 -7.04
C ARG A 126 -2.89 8.88 -5.85
N LEU A 127 -3.33 7.64 -6.04
CA LEU A 127 -3.92 6.84 -4.97
C LEU A 127 -2.89 6.53 -3.88
N VAL A 128 -1.67 6.12 -4.26
CA VAL A 128 -0.57 5.87 -3.33
C VAL A 128 -0.22 7.14 -2.56
N GLU A 129 -0.04 8.27 -3.24
CA GLU A 129 0.27 9.55 -2.61
C GLU A 129 -0.85 10.00 -1.66
N GLY A 130 -2.10 9.93 -2.10
CA GLY A 130 -3.26 10.30 -1.28
C GLY A 130 -3.35 9.50 0.01
N ILE A 131 -3.20 8.17 -0.05
CA ILE A 131 -3.24 7.32 1.13
C ILE A 131 -2.01 7.57 2.01
N LEU A 132 -0.80 7.62 1.43
CA LEU A 132 0.45 7.77 2.19
C LEU A 132 0.49 9.08 2.99
N PHE A 133 0.06 10.18 2.38
CA PHE A 133 0.11 11.50 3.01
C PHE A 133 -1.21 11.90 3.71
N GLY A 134 -2.35 11.35 3.27
CA GLY A 134 -3.66 11.72 3.78
C GLY A 134 -4.22 10.82 4.88
N SER A 135 -3.75 9.57 5.00
CA SER A 135 -4.30 8.62 5.98
C SER A 135 -3.50 8.53 7.29
N GLY A 136 -2.19 8.72 7.23
CA GLY A 136 -1.27 8.43 8.33
C GLY A 136 -1.00 6.94 8.53
N ARG A 137 -1.38 6.08 7.58
CA ARG A 137 -1.16 4.63 7.59
C ARG A 137 -0.10 4.21 6.58
N HIS A 138 0.49 3.06 6.81
CA HIS A 138 1.46 2.53 5.86
C HIS A 138 0.78 1.81 4.69
N ILE A 139 1.48 1.77 3.58
CA ILE A 139 1.08 1.05 2.39
C ILE A 139 2.07 -0.09 2.16
N LEU A 140 1.55 -1.29 1.93
CA LEU A 140 2.31 -2.39 1.40
C LEU A 140 2.21 -2.40 -0.13
N LEU A 141 3.30 -2.08 -0.80
CA LEU A 141 3.38 -2.11 -2.26
C LEU A 141 3.85 -3.49 -2.71
N VAL A 142 3.01 -4.20 -3.45
CA VAL A 142 3.34 -5.51 -4.02
C VAL A 142 3.73 -5.38 -5.48
N PRO A 143 4.68 -6.19 -5.98
CA PRO A 143 5.03 -6.18 -7.39
C PRO A 143 3.87 -6.73 -8.23
N GLU A 144 3.67 -6.16 -9.42
CA GLU A 144 2.76 -6.71 -10.41
C GLU A 144 3.44 -7.91 -11.10
N VAL A 145 2.98 -9.11 -10.76
CA VAL A 145 3.51 -10.37 -11.29
C VAL A 145 2.35 -11.29 -11.69
N GLU A 146 2.53 -12.05 -12.76
CA GLU A 146 1.48 -12.95 -13.28
C GLU A 146 1.01 -14.01 -12.28
N ARG A 147 1.90 -14.44 -11.38
CA ARG A 147 1.60 -15.40 -10.31
C ARG A 147 2.17 -14.89 -9.00
N PRO A 148 1.34 -14.24 -8.17
CA PRO A 148 1.80 -13.78 -6.87
C PRO A 148 2.20 -14.98 -6.00
N LYS A 149 3.42 -14.93 -5.48
CA LYS A 149 3.82 -15.84 -4.42
C LYS A 149 3.14 -15.38 -3.12
N SER A 150 2.87 -16.34 -2.23
CA SER A 150 2.40 -15.98 -0.89
C SER A 150 3.40 -15.04 -0.22
N ILE A 151 2.89 -13.94 0.31
CA ILE A 151 3.70 -12.99 1.06
C ILE A 151 3.98 -13.57 2.43
N VAL A 152 5.25 -13.70 2.74
CA VAL A 152 5.73 -14.11 4.05
C VAL A 152 6.73 -13.06 4.53
N PHE A 153 6.73 -12.77 5.80
CA PHE A 153 7.64 -11.79 6.41
C PHE A 153 8.75 -12.52 7.18
N ASN A 154 9.53 -13.36 6.49
CA ASN A 154 10.61 -14.10 7.13
C ASN A 154 11.90 -13.29 7.20
N ARG A 155 12.24 -12.56 6.13
CA ARG A 155 13.47 -11.77 6.03
C ARG A 155 13.14 -10.35 5.61
N ILE A 156 13.28 -9.44 6.56
CA ILE A 156 12.94 -8.02 6.35
C ILE A 156 14.20 -7.18 6.36
N LEU A 157 14.35 -6.36 5.33
CA LEU A 157 15.35 -5.30 5.29
C LEU A 157 14.71 -3.97 5.66
N VAL A 158 15.25 -3.32 6.67
CA VAL A 158 14.87 -1.97 7.11
C VAL A 158 15.89 -0.98 6.55
N ALA A 159 15.48 -0.11 5.64
CA ALA A 159 16.28 1.01 5.18
C ALA A 159 16.23 2.14 6.25
N TRP A 160 17.37 2.44 6.85
CA TRP A 160 17.46 3.38 7.95
C TRP A 160 18.41 4.54 7.68
N ASN A 161 17.94 5.78 7.85
CA ASN A 161 18.73 6.99 7.74
C ASN A 161 18.48 7.99 8.89
N ALA A 162 17.77 7.56 9.93
CA ALA A 162 17.37 8.37 11.08
C ALA A 162 16.49 9.57 10.73
N SER A 163 15.81 9.57 9.59
CA SER A 163 14.81 10.58 9.26
C SER A 163 13.49 10.29 9.97
N ARG A 164 12.58 11.28 9.96
CA ARG A 164 11.21 11.12 10.47
C ARG A 164 10.46 10.02 9.73
N GLU A 165 10.68 9.94 8.43
CA GLU A 165 10.06 8.98 7.51
C GLU A 165 10.50 7.55 7.85
N SER A 166 11.82 7.32 8.00
CA SER A 166 12.33 6.01 8.39
C SER A 166 11.87 5.60 9.81
N THR A 167 11.79 6.58 10.73
CA THR A 167 11.26 6.35 12.08
C THR A 167 9.79 5.92 12.04
N ARG A 168 8.97 6.61 11.25
CA ARG A 168 7.56 6.26 11.08
C ARG A 168 7.41 4.90 10.41
N ALA A 169 8.19 4.62 9.36
CA ALA A 169 8.17 3.34 8.67
C ALA A 169 8.50 2.17 9.61
N VAL A 170 9.50 2.32 10.48
CA VAL A 170 9.82 1.30 11.48
C VAL A 170 8.69 1.10 12.49
N ALA A 171 8.07 2.17 12.96
CA ALA A 171 6.95 2.09 13.90
C ALA A 171 5.76 1.31 13.30
N GLU A 172 5.40 1.61 12.06
CA GLU A 172 4.34 0.92 11.33
C GLU A 172 4.72 -0.52 10.95
N ALA A 173 5.99 -0.77 10.65
CA ALA A 173 6.48 -2.11 10.30
C ALA A 173 6.64 -3.04 11.52
N MET A 174 6.55 -2.53 12.75
CA MET A 174 6.83 -3.30 13.97
C MET A 174 6.05 -4.63 14.07
N PRO A 175 4.75 -4.74 13.69
CA PRO A 175 4.05 -6.01 13.68
C PRO A 175 4.73 -7.07 12.78
N TYR A 176 5.20 -6.68 11.61
CA TYR A 176 5.88 -7.55 10.65
C TYR A 176 7.28 -7.92 11.15
N LEU A 177 8.01 -6.95 11.71
CA LEU A 177 9.36 -7.17 12.26
C LEU A 177 9.36 -8.18 13.41
N ARG A 178 8.30 -8.23 14.21
CA ARG A 178 8.18 -9.15 15.34
C ARG A 178 7.96 -10.61 14.92
N ILE A 179 7.40 -10.86 13.75
CA ILE A 179 7.19 -12.23 13.25
C ILE A 179 8.30 -12.67 12.30
N ALA A 180 9.18 -11.74 11.89
CA ALA A 180 10.30 -12.05 11.02
C ALA A 180 11.33 -12.92 11.71
N LYS A 181 11.94 -13.83 10.95
CA LYS A 181 13.05 -14.67 11.42
C LYS A 181 14.37 -13.90 11.39
N ASP A 182 14.56 -13.11 10.34
CA ASP A 182 15.77 -12.33 10.12
C ASP A 182 15.40 -10.87 9.81
N VAL A 183 15.99 -9.95 10.55
CA VAL A 183 15.82 -8.51 10.34
C VAL A 183 17.19 -7.87 10.12
N SER A 184 17.36 -7.22 8.98
CA SER A 184 18.56 -6.46 8.63
C SER A 184 18.25 -4.98 8.59
N VAL A 185 18.97 -4.18 9.35
CA VAL A 185 18.95 -2.71 9.25
C VAL A 185 20.09 -2.27 8.35
N VAL A 186 19.78 -1.62 7.25
CA VAL A 186 20.76 -1.15 6.26
C VAL A 186 20.82 0.37 6.29
N MET A 187 22.01 0.91 6.53
CA MET A 187 22.33 2.31 6.43
C MET A 187 23.23 2.55 5.21
N VAL A 188 22.74 3.34 4.26
CA VAL A 188 23.55 3.73 3.09
C VAL A 188 24.18 5.08 3.35
N THR A 189 25.51 5.18 3.19
CA THR A 189 26.29 6.38 3.42
C THR A 189 27.10 6.76 2.19
N GLU A 190 27.21 8.06 1.89
CA GLU A 190 28.10 8.55 0.81
C GLU A 190 29.56 8.58 1.25
N GLU A 191 29.80 9.03 2.49
CA GLU A 191 31.09 8.99 3.16
C GLU A 191 30.95 8.53 4.61
N PRO A 192 31.86 7.70 5.12
CA PRO A 192 31.81 7.28 6.52
C PRO A 192 32.20 8.42 7.45
N ARG A 193 31.23 9.20 7.93
CA ARG A 193 31.39 10.09 9.08
C ARG A 193 31.48 9.26 10.35
N LYS A 194 32.69 8.89 10.72
CA LYS A 194 32.99 7.82 11.70
C LYS A 194 32.37 7.97 13.11
N GLN A 195 31.95 9.13 13.57
CA GLN A 195 31.52 9.32 14.96
C GLN A 195 30.01 9.46 15.20
N MET A 196 29.25 10.11 14.31
CA MET A 196 27.78 10.25 14.51
C MET A 196 26.99 9.02 14.02
N GLU A 197 27.48 8.33 13.00
CA GLU A 197 26.81 7.17 12.40
C GLU A 197 26.86 5.92 13.29
N GLY A 198 27.90 5.77 14.11
CA GLY A 198 28.02 4.70 15.09
C GLY A 198 26.85 4.70 16.09
N SER A 199 26.58 5.84 16.70
CA SER A 199 25.56 5.98 17.74
C SER A 199 24.12 5.82 17.21
N VAL A 200 23.83 6.28 15.98
CA VAL A 200 22.48 6.22 15.38
C VAL A 200 22.09 4.81 15.00
N GLY A 201 22.99 4.06 14.38
CA GLY A 201 22.76 2.66 14.03
C GLY A 201 22.61 1.75 15.26
N ASP A 202 23.40 2.00 16.29
CA ASP A 202 23.31 1.25 17.55
C ASP A 202 22.03 1.60 18.33
N ALA A 203 21.57 2.85 18.23
CA ALA A 203 20.32 3.30 18.85
C ALA A 203 19.10 2.59 18.25
N ILE A 204 18.98 2.50 16.92
CA ILE A 204 17.87 1.78 16.30
C ILE A 204 17.93 0.26 16.60
N LYS A 205 19.13 -0.34 16.59
CA LYS A 205 19.29 -1.74 16.96
C LYS A 205 18.85 -2.01 18.41
N LYS A 206 19.22 -1.12 19.34
CA LYS A 206 18.79 -1.18 20.74
C LYS A 206 17.27 -1.01 20.86
N HIS A 207 16.69 -0.05 20.12
CA HIS A 207 15.26 0.17 20.09
C HIS A 207 14.51 -1.10 19.63
N LEU A 208 14.89 -1.69 18.50
CA LEU A 208 14.31 -2.93 17.99
C LEU A 208 14.42 -4.08 19.01
N LYS A 209 15.58 -4.21 19.67
CA LYS A 209 15.77 -5.21 20.72
C LYS A 209 14.80 -5.05 21.89
N HIS A 210 14.49 -3.80 22.31
CA HIS A 210 13.50 -3.55 23.37
C HIS A 210 12.08 -3.98 22.95
N HIS A 211 11.80 -4.02 21.64
CA HIS A 211 10.54 -4.52 21.08
C HIS A 211 10.56 -6.02 20.77
N GLY A 212 11.60 -6.75 21.18
CA GLY A 212 11.73 -8.19 20.94
C GLY A 212 12.23 -8.56 19.55
N VAL A 213 12.73 -7.59 18.78
CA VAL A 213 13.25 -7.79 17.42
C VAL A 213 14.79 -7.85 17.46
N ALA A 214 15.36 -9.00 17.12
CA ALA A 214 16.80 -9.14 16.91
C ALA A 214 17.13 -8.65 15.48
N ALA A 215 18.00 -7.65 15.39
CA ALA A 215 18.35 -7.07 14.08
C ALA A 215 19.88 -7.00 13.90
N GLU A 216 20.33 -7.27 12.67
CA GLU A 216 21.70 -7.03 12.26
C GLU A 216 21.83 -5.67 11.61
N LEU A 217 22.94 -4.96 11.88
CA LEU A 217 23.20 -3.64 11.33
C LEU A 217 24.26 -3.72 10.25
N HIS A 218 23.92 -3.27 9.05
CA HIS A 218 24.82 -3.19 7.90
C HIS A 218 25.00 -1.74 7.48
N ARG A 219 26.25 -1.29 7.41
CA ARG A 219 26.62 0.01 6.86
C ARG A 219 27.22 -0.22 5.48
N VAL A 220 26.60 0.34 4.46
CA VAL A 220 27.01 0.13 3.07
C VAL A 220 27.30 1.47 2.39
N LYS A 221 28.34 1.49 1.57
CA LYS A 221 28.65 2.65 0.76
C LYS A 221 27.67 2.79 -0.37
N CYS A 222 27.19 4.01 -0.63
CA CYS A 222 26.33 4.31 -1.76
C CYS A 222 27.03 3.91 -3.09
N ARG A 223 26.33 3.16 -3.92
CA ARG A 223 26.81 2.75 -5.25
C ARG A 223 26.34 3.78 -6.27
N ASN A 224 27.28 4.31 -7.05
CA ASN A 224 27.02 5.26 -8.15
C ASN A 224 26.12 6.45 -7.76
N GLY A 225 26.16 6.91 -6.49
CA GLY A 225 25.30 7.99 -6.01
C GLY A 225 23.81 7.62 -5.92
N ASN A 226 23.43 6.37 -6.12
CA ASN A 226 22.03 5.91 -6.10
C ASN A 226 21.75 5.05 -4.86
N VAL A 227 21.11 5.67 -3.87
CA VAL A 227 20.72 5.02 -2.61
C VAL A 227 19.69 3.90 -2.86
N GLY A 228 18.70 4.13 -3.72
CA GLY A 228 17.65 3.16 -4.02
C GLY A 228 18.20 1.89 -4.65
N GLU A 229 19.08 2.00 -5.66
CA GLU A 229 19.75 0.85 -6.26
C GLU A 229 20.63 0.10 -5.27
N THR A 230 21.32 0.84 -4.39
CA THR A 230 22.15 0.24 -3.33
C THR A 230 21.28 -0.61 -2.38
N LEU A 231 20.15 -0.06 -1.91
CA LEU A 231 19.21 -0.78 -1.05
C LEU A 231 18.63 -2.01 -1.73
N LEU A 232 18.22 -1.91 -3.00
CA LEU A 232 17.70 -3.04 -3.77
C LEU A 232 18.76 -4.14 -3.96
N ALA A 233 20.02 -3.77 -4.17
CA ALA A 233 21.11 -4.73 -4.27
C ALA A 233 21.35 -5.48 -2.94
N GLU A 234 21.31 -4.76 -1.81
CA GLU A 234 21.45 -5.37 -0.48
C GLU A 234 20.22 -6.25 -0.14
N ALA A 235 19.00 -5.84 -0.52
CA ALA A 235 17.79 -6.65 -0.34
C ALA A 235 17.89 -7.98 -1.11
N LYS A 236 18.35 -7.94 -2.37
CA LYS A 236 18.60 -9.16 -3.18
C LYS A 236 19.65 -10.04 -2.54
N LYS A 237 20.76 -9.47 -2.05
CA LYS A 237 21.85 -10.20 -1.38
C LYS A 237 21.36 -10.87 -0.10
N ALA A 238 20.56 -10.16 0.71
CA ALA A 238 19.94 -10.68 1.93
C ALA A 238 18.78 -11.64 1.63
N ARG A 239 18.36 -11.78 0.37
CA ARG A 239 17.16 -12.53 -0.03
C ARG A 239 15.93 -12.09 0.76
N SER A 240 15.77 -10.78 0.92
CA SER A 240 14.61 -10.21 1.62
C SER A 240 13.32 -10.54 0.86
N ASP A 241 12.27 -10.80 1.63
CA ASP A 241 10.96 -11.20 1.10
C ASP A 241 10.19 -10.01 0.52
#